data_b5a6745672dc564f2bd1fe11daba7235
#
_entry.id   b5a6745672dc564f2bd1fe11daba7235
#
_cell.length_a   1.000
_cell.length_b   1.000
_cell.length_c   1.000
_cell.angle_alpha   90.00
_cell.angle_beta   90.00
_cell.angle_gamma   90.00
#
_symmetry.space_group_name_H-M   'P 1'
#
loop_
_entity.id
_entity.type
_entity.pdbx_description
1 polymer ?
#
loop_
_entity_poly.entity_id
_entity_poly.type
_entity_poly.pdbx_seq_one_letter_code
_entity_poly.pdbx_strand_id
1 'polypeptide(L)'
;TVDVEAYFELPDYESYELSIHKTDVSDEEVEKELSTLCEQRASYEIVERPIEKGDYVKCSYEGSLDGKPVAEIVPEKPMYGKQANTWEEAGSEAEMGVKAIANGLIDMKVDEKKTVTEDFSEDFEIPPLAGKSVSFELEVHEVREKNAPDPESPDFLKAVKMETLGELKEKIGKD
;
A
#
# COMPACT_ATOMS: atom_id res chain seq x y z
N THR A 1 15.56 52.45 44.69
CA THR A 1 14.75 51.96 43.56
C THR A 1 15.49 52.24 42.28
N VAL A 2 16.06 51.23 41.69
CA VAL A 2 16.70 51.32 40.38
C VAL A 2 15.72 50.74 39.41
N ASP A 3 15.09 51.56 38.56
CA ASP A 3 14.29 51.16 37.43
C ASP A 3 15.26 50.71 36.33
N VAL A 4 15.28 49.43 36.06
CA VAL A 4 15.95 48.85 34.89
C VAL A 4 14.90 48.71 33.82
N GLU A 5 14.80 49.68 32.90
CA GLU A 5 14.08 49.52 31.65
C GLU A 5 14.86 48.55 30.75
N ALA A 6 14.41 47.32 30.67
CA ALA A 6 14.90 46.37 29.69
C ALA A 6 14.29 46.73 28.34
N TYR A 7 15.06 47.40 27.48
CA TYR A 7 14.72 47.58 26.09
C TYR A 7 14.87 46.21 25.38
N PHE A 8 13.75 45.58 25.07
CA PHE A 8 13.70 44.46 24.18
C PHE A 8 13.64 45.02 22.75
N GLU A 9 14.75 45.00 22.04
CA GLU A 9 14.72 45.23 20.59
C GLU A 9 14.09 44.04 19.94
N LEU A 10 12.87 44.22 19.45
CA LEU A 10 12.20 43.19 18.61
C LEU A 10 12.99 43.11 17.30
N PRO A 11 13.36 41.90 16.86
CA PRO A 11 13.98 41.73 15.56
C PRO A 11 13.01 42.22 14.48
N ASP A 12 13.58 42.90 13.48
CA ASP A 12 12.85 43.43 12.35
C ASP A 12 12.29 42.27 11.50
N TYR A 13 11.00 42.00 11.66
CA TYR A 13 10.31 40.92 10.95
C TYR A 13 10.08 41.25 9.46
N GLU A 14 10.28 42.47 9.02
CA GLU A 14 10.11 42.91 7.63
C GLU A 14 11.31 42.51 6.74
N SER A 15 12.44 42.13 7.34
CA SER A 15 13.65 41.77 6.60
C SER A 15 13.80 40.23 6.34
N TYR A 16 12.89 39.42 6.83
CA TYR A 16 12.89 37.99 6.48
C TYR A 16 12.24 37.78 5.12
N GLU A 17 13.04 37.76 4.07
CA GLU A 17 12.66 37.15 2.79
C GLU A 17 12.50 35.64 3.00
N LEU A 18 11.25 35.20 3.25
CA LEU A 18 10.89 33.82 3.12
C LEU A 18 10.98 33.46 1.65
N SER A 19 12.12 32.97 1.21
CA SER A 19 12.24 32.29 -0.08
C SER A 19 11.49 30.97 0.02
N ILE A 20 10.21 31.02 -0.30
CA ILE A 20 9.44 29.81 -0.58
C ILE A 20 10.01 29.26 -1.86
N HIS A 21 10.89 28.27 -1.74
CA HIS A 21 11.26 27.46 -2.90
C HIS A 21 9.98 26.72 -3.31
N LYS A 22 9.34 27.19 -4.38
CA LYS A 22 8.38 26.37 -5.11
C LYS A 22 9.15 25.11 -5.53
N THR A 23 8.92 24.01 -4.83
CA THR A 23 9.32 22.72 -5.32
C THR A 23 8.40 22.47 -6.51
N ASP A 24 8.94 22.48 -7.71
CA ASP A 24 8.20 22.02 -8.88
C ASP A 24 7.90 20.55 -8.65
N VAL A 25 6.64 20.24 -8.36
CA VAL A 25 6.17 18.86 -8.21
C VAL A 25 6.38 18.19 -9.56
N SER A 26 7.10 17.09 -9.57
CA SER A 26 7.38 16.38 -10.82
C SER A 26 6.09 15.77 -11.38
N ASP A 27 6.03 15.64 -12.72
CA ASP A 27 4.88 14.98 -13.37
C ASP A 27 4.64 13.57 -12.82
N GLU A 28 5.70 12.88 -12.40
CA GLU A 28 5.64 11.55 -11.78
C GLU A 28 4.94 11.58 -10.40
N GLU A 29 5.19 12.60 -9.60
CA GLU A 29 4.52 12.78 -8.30
C GLU A 29 3.04 13.11 -8.49
N VAL A 30 2.71 13.94 -9.48
CA VAL A 30 1.33 14.26 -9.85
C VAL A 30 0.58 13.02 -10.32
N GLU A 31 1.21 12.19 -11.14
CA GLU A 31 0.61 10.92 -11.60
C GLU A 31 0.41 9.92 -10.46
N LYS A 32 1.35 9.86 -9.53
CA LYS A 32 1.25 9.00 -8.34
C LYS A 32 0.09 9.43 -7.44
N GLU A 33 -0.04 10.73 -7.16
CA GLU A 33 -1.16 11.26 -6.38
C GLU A 33 -2.49 11.05 -7.09
N LEU A 34 -2.53 11.23 -8.41
CA LEU A 34 -3.71 10.96 -9.22
C LEU A 34 -4.13 9.48 -9.14
N SER A 35 -3.17 8.57 -9.26
CA SER A 35 -3.39 7.13 -9.08
C SER A 35 -3.95 6.84 -7.69
N THR A 36 -3.36 7.43 -6.65
CA THR A 36 -3.83 7.28 -5.26
C THR A 36 -5.27 7.78 -5.08
N LEU A 37 -5.64 8.89 -5.71
CA LEU A 37 -6.99 9.43 -5.68
C LEU A 37 -8.00 8.52 -6.40
N CYS A 38 -7.60 7.91 -7.51
CA CYS A 38 -8.42 6.92 -8.21
C CYS A 38 -8.60 5.66 -7.37
N GLU A 39 -7.54 5.19 -6.71
CA GLU A 39 -7.57 4.03 -5.82
C GLU A 39 -8.48 4.23 -4.62
N GLN A 40 -8.46 5.41 -4.00
CA GLN A 40 -9.36 5.76 -2.88
C GLN A 40 -10.84 5.75 -3.27
N ARG A 41 -11.14 5.85 -4.57
CA ARG A 41 -12.50 5.83 -5.11
C ARG A 41 -12.82 4.57 -5.90
N ALA A 42 -11.92 3.59 -5.86
CA ALA A 42 -12.16 2.31 -6.50
C ALA A 42 -13.40 1.62 -5.90
N SER A 43 -14.24 1.09 -6.74
CA SER A 43 -15.29 0.17 -6.35
C SER A 43 -14.76 -1.27 -6.39
N TYR A 44 -15.29 -2.10 -5.51
CA TYR A 44 -14.91 -3.49 -5.40
C TYR A 44 -16.13 -4.34 -5.71
N GLU A 45 -16.06 -5.11 -6.79
CA GLU A 45 -17.12 -6.01 -7.20
C GLU A 45 -16.70 -7.46 -6.99
N ILE A 46 -17.59 -8.27 -6.39
CA ILE A 46 -17.33 -9.69 -6.21
C ILE A 46 -17.38 -10.36 -7.57
N VAL A 47 -16.33 -11.12 -7.89
CA VAL A 47 -16.19 -11.84 -9.16
C VAL A 47 -15.92 -13.32 -8.92
N GLU A 48 -16.43 -14.17 -9.82
CA GLU A 48 -16.25 -15.63 -9.78
C GLU A 48 -15.29 -16.13 -10.88
N ARG A 49 -14.43 -15.22 -11.39
CA ARG A 49 -13.38 -15.56 -12.36
C ARG A 49 -12.07 -15.91 -11.65
N PRO A 50 -11.09 -16.51 -12.35
CA PRO A 50 -9.73 -16.63 -11.82
C PRO A 50 -9.16 -15.26 -11.42
N ILE A 51 -8.38 -15.25 -10.36
CA ILE A 51 -7.77 -14.03 -9.81
C ILE A 51 -6.78 -13.44 -10.80
N GLU A 52 -6.92 -12.17 -11.09
CA GLU A 52 -5.98 -11.39 -11.90
C GLU A 52 -5.12 -10.45 -11.03
N LYS A 53 -4.01 -9.98 -11.60
CA LYS A 53 -3.15 -9.01 -10.91
C LYS A 53 -3.94 -7.73 -10.60
N GLY A 54 -3.90 -7.29 -9.34
CA GLY A 54 -4.63 -6.12 -8.84
C GLY A 54 -5.98 -6.42 -8.21
N ASP A 55 -6.45 -7.67 -8.26
CA ASP A 55 -7.67 -8.07 -7.55
C ASP A 55 -7.42 -8.11 -6.04
N TYR A 56 -8.43 -7.75 -5.27
CA TYR A 56 -8.44 -7.92 -3.82
C TYR A 56 -9.03 -9.26 -3.44
N VAL A 57 -8.24 -10.06 -2.76
CA VAL A 57 -8.57 -11.44 -2.44
C VAL A 57 -8.67 -11.60 -0.93
N LYS A 58 -9.81 -12.11 -0.48
CA LYS A 58 -9.95 -12.56 0.89
C LYS A 58 -9.45 -13.99 0.96
N CYS A 59 -8.36 -14.18 1.70
CA CYS A 59 -7.72 -15.49 1.81
C CYS A 59 -7.33 -15.80 3.25
N SER A 60 -7.04 -17.04 3.49
CA SER A 60 -6.36 -17.52 4.68
C SER A 60 -5.06 -18.18 4.27
N TYR A 61 -4.04 -18.08 5.10
CA TYR A 61 -2.80 -18.78 4.86
C TYR A 61 -2.14 -19.24 6.14
N GLU A 62 -1.35 -20.28 6.04
CA GLU A 62 -0.54 -20.83 7.13
C GLU A 62 0.85 -21.18 6.61
N GLY A 63 1.87 -20.56 7.20
CA GLY A 63 3.28 -20.81 6.89
C GLY A 63 3.84 -21.97 7.70
N SER A 64 4.63 -22.83 7.06
CA SER A 64 5.37 -23.91 7.69
C SER A 64 6.82 -23.90 7.27
N LEU A 65 7.71 -24.11 8.24
CA LEU A 65 9.15 -24.24 8.06
C LEU A 65 9.61 -25.60 8.61
N ASP A 66 10.16 -26.45 7.77
CA ASP A 66 10.63 -27.80 8.16
C ASP A 66 9.53 -28.62 8.85
N GLY A 67 8.26 -28.44 8.44
CA GLY A 67 7.09 -29.13 9.01
C GLY A 67 6.60 -28.56 10.34
N LYS A 68 7.11 -27.41 10.79
CA LYS A 68 6.62 -26.68 11.97
C LYS A 68 5.89 -25.43 11.55
N PRO A 69 4.75 -25.09 12.20
CA PRO A 69 4.07 -23.82 11.92
C PRO A 69 4.98 -22.62 12.23
N VAL A 70 5.09 -21.69 11.30
CA VAL A 70 5.89 -20.46 11.51
C VAL A 70 5.30 -19.62 12.64
N ALA A 71 3.99 -19.70 12.88
CA ALA A 71 3.34 -19.03 14.00
C ALA A 71 3.90 -19.45 15.38
N GLU A 72 4.45 -20.66 15.52
CA GLU A 72 5.14 -21.12 16.75
C GLU A 72 6.59 -20.63 16.81
N ILE A 73 7.22 -20.41 15.65
CA ILE A 73 8.62 -19.96 15.54
C ILE A 73 8.71 -18.44 15.75
N VAL A 74 7.73 -17.68 15.19
CA VAL A 74 7.70 -16.23 15.24
C VAL A 74 6.32 -15.74 15.67
N PRO A 75 5.90 -15.95 16.92
CA PRO A 75 4.58 -15.56 17.40
C PRO A 75 4.35 -14.05 17.42
N GLU A 76 5.42 -13.26 17.45
CA GLU A 76 5.37 -11.79 17.44
C GLU A 76 5.03 -11.19 16.07
N LYS A 77 5.13 -11.97 15.01
CA LYS A 77 4.89 -11.55 13.63
C LYS A 77 3.88 -12.48 12.93
N PRO A 78 2.60 -12.44 13.32
CA PRO A 78 1.58 -13.37 12.81
C PRO A 78 1.38 -13.26 11.28
N MET A 79 1.73 -12.13 10.68
CA MET A 79 1.66 -11.93 9.23
C MET A 79 2.58 -12.86 8.43
N TYR A 80 3.64 -13.41 9.04
CA TYR A 80 4.51 -14.40 8.40
C TYR A 80 4.16 -15.84 8.81
N GLY A 81 3.31 -16.00 9.81
CA GLY A 81 2.92 -17.30 10.33
C GLY A 81 1.58 -17.78 9.82
N LYS A 82 0.52 -17.25 10.37
CA LYS A 82 -0.85 -17.63 10.05
C LYS A 82 -1.76 -16.42 10.06
N GLN A 83 -2.53 -16.27 8.99
CA GLN A 83 -3.61 -15.29 8.90
C GLN A 83 -4.91 -15.97 8.44
N ALA A 84 -6.01 -15.56 9.04
CA ALA A 84 -7.33 -16.05 8.65
C ALA A 84 -8.17 -14.87 8.17
N ASN A 85 -8.82 -15.02 7.02
CA ASN A 85 -9.69 -14.01 6.44
C ASN A 85 -9.02 -12.63 6.25
N THR A 86 -7.75 -12.63 5.85
CA THR A 86 -7.04 -11.40 5.47
C THR A 86 -7.37 -10.98 4.05
N TRP A 87 -7.19 -9.70 3.75
CA TRP A 87 -7.31 -9.15 2.41
C TRP A 87 -5.93 -8.89 1.86
N GLU A 88 -5.65 -9.49 0.70
CA GLU A 88 -4.39 -9.34 -0.02
C GLU A 88 -4.66 -8.89 -1.45
N GLU A 89 -3.82 -8.00 -1.96
CA GLU A 89 -3.84 -7.61 -3.38
C GLU A 89 -3.00 -8.58 -4.20
N ALA A 90 -3.63 -9.26 -5.15
CA ALA A 90 -2.96 -10.24 -6.00
C ALA A 90 -1.87 -9.60 -6.87
N GLY A 91 -0.67 -10.16 -6.84
CA GLY A 91 0.48 -9.64 -7.58
C GLY A 91 1.04 -8.33 -7.04
N SER A 92 0.74 -7.97 -5.79
CA SER A 92 1.32 -6.80 -5.13
C SER A 92 2.84 -6.94 -4.97
N GLU A 93 3.56 -5.87 -5.27
CA GLU A 93 5.01 -5.76 -5.09
C GLU A 93 5.38 -5.06 -3.76
N ALA A 94 4.42 -4.95 -2.84
CA ALA A 94 4.62 -4.30 -1.56
C ALA A 94 5.83 -4.91 -0.81
N GLU A 95 6.63 -4.05 -0.20
CA GLU A 95 7.81 -4.48 0.56
C GLU A 95 7.42 -5.20 1.85
N MET A 96 6.21 -4.93 2.37
CA MET A 96 5.67 -5.58 3.56
C MET A 96 4.81 -6.78 3.17
N GLY A 97 5.04 -7.92 3.83
CA GLY A 97 4.30 -9.15 3.61
C GLY A 97 5.10 -10.23 2.90
N VAL A 98 4.42 -11.27 2.45
CA VAL A 98 5.01 -12.42 1.77
C VAL A 98 4.68 -12.34 0.28
N LYS A 99 5.68 -12.04 -0.54
CA LYS A 99 5.51 -11.88 -2.00
C LYS A 99 4.98 -13.13 -2.68
N ALA A 100 5.40 -14.31 -2.21
CA ALA A 100 4.92 -15.58 -2.73
C ALA A 100 3.41 -15.75 -2.55
N ILE A 101 2.81 -15.19 -1.48
CA ILE A 101 1.36 -15.21 -1.27
C ILE A 101 0.68 -14.37 -2.35
N ALA A 102 1.05 -13.10 -2.49
CA ALA A 102 0.46 -12.20 -3.47
C ALA A 102 0.55 -12.74 -4.91
N ASN A 103 1.72 -13.28 -5.28
CA ASN A 103 1.92 -13.90 -6.60
C ASN A 103 1.22 -15.26 -6.74
N GLY A 104 1.16 -16.02 -5.66
CA GLY A 104 0.53 -17.33 -5.63
C GLY A 104 -0.98 -17.29 -5.79
N LEU A 105 -1.62 -16.18 -5.42
CA LEU A 105 -3.06 -15.95 -5.58
C LEU A 105 -3.48 -15.83 -7.05
N ILE A 106 -2.57 -15.38 -7.93
CA ILE A 106 -2.87 -15.24 -9.36
C ILE A 106 -3.29 -16.59 -9.95
N ASP A 107 -4.31 -16.58 -10.81
CA ASP A 107 -4.93 -17.74 -11.46
C ASP A 107 -5.70 -18.70 -10.51
N MET A 108 -5.73 -18.43 -9.19
CA MET A 108 -6.55 -19.20 -8.26
C MET A 108 -8.03 -18.80 -8.36
N LYS A 109 -8.89 -19.70 -7.92
CA LYS A 109 -10.34 -19.51 -7.85
C LYS A 109 -10.81 -19.52 -6.41
N VAL A 110 -12.04 -19.07 -6.20
CA VAL A 110 -12.72 -19.16 -4.90
C VAL A 110 -12.76 -20.64 -4.46
N ASP A 111 -12.54 -20.89 -3.18
CA ASP A 111 -12.44 -22.20 -2.53
C ASP A 111 -11.27 -23.09 -2.99
N GLU A 112 -10.32 -22.52 -3.74
CA GLU A 112 -9.10 -23.22 -4.13
C GLU A 112 -8.01 -23.12 -3.08
N LYS A 113 -7.26 -24.23 -2.91
CA LYS A 113 -6.07 -24.30 -2.05
C LYS A 113 -4.83 -24.49 -2.87
N LYS A 114 -3.78 -23.76 -2.51
CA LYS A 114 -2.48 -23.82 -3.19
C LYS A 114 -1.36 -23.66 -2.18
N THR A 115 -0.29 -24.42 -2.35
CA THR A 115 0.93 -24.24 -1.57
C THR A 115 1.94 -23.46 -2.40
N VAL A 116 2.46 -22.38 -1.81
CA VAL A 116 3.54 -21.56 -2.38
C VAL A 116 4.71 -21.54 -1.43
N THR A 117 5.91 -21.31 -1.97
CA THR A 117 7.13 -21.23 -1.17
C THR A 117 7.76 -19.86 -1.34
N GLU A 118 8.14 -19.24 -0.24
CA GLU A 118 8.91 -18.00 -0.19
C GLU A 118 10.30 -18.29 0.34
N ASP A 119 11.32 -17.84 -0.41
CA ASP A 119 12.71 -17.90 -0.01
C ASP A 119 13.10 -16.55 0.60
N PHE A 120 13.26 -16.53 1.92
CA PHE A 120 13.69 -15.32 2.62
C PHE A 120 15.22 -15.14 2.49
N SER A 121 15.64 -13.89 2.24
CA SER A 121 17.06 -13.55 2.16
C SER A 121 17.78 -13.77 3.48
N GLU A 122 19.12 -13.94 3.44
CA GLU A 122 19.95 -14.06 4.65
C GLU A 122 19.91 -12.79 5.52
N ASP A 123 19.63 -11.62 4.90
CA ASP A 123 19.51 -10.32 5.57
C ASP A 123 18.09 -10.00 6.02
N PHE A 124 17.18 -10.99 6.04
CA PHE A 124 15.81 -10.76 6.42
C PHE A 124 15.67 -10.36 7.89
N GLU A 125 14.82 -9.36 8.19
CA GLU A 125 14.67 -8.78 9.54
C GLU A 125 14.33 -9.78 10.64
N ILE A 126 13.81 -10.95 10.27
CA ILE A 126 13.36 -11.98 11.21
C ILE A 126 14.36 -13.13 11.19
N PRO A 127 15.31 -13.19 12.15
CA PRO A 127 16.40 -14.14 12.14
C PRO A 127 15.99 -15.62 12.00
N PRO A 128 14.89 -16.10 12.61
CA PRO A 128 14.42 -17.47 12.43
C PRO A 128 14.02 -17.84 11.01
N LEU A 129 13.65 -16.85 10.17
CA LEU A 129 13.23 -17.04 8.79
C LEU A 129 14.33 -16.68 7.79
N ALA A 130 15.34 -15.92 8.21
CA ALA A 130 16.44 -15.47 7.37
C ALA A 130 17.16 -16.66 6.71
N GLY A 131 17.36 -16.61 5.39
CA GLY A 131 17.98 -17.67 4.60
C GLY A 131 17.17 -18.98 4.56
N LYS A 132 15.87 -18.95 4.87
CA LYS A 132 15.00 -20.12 4.91
C LYS A 132 13.92 -20.06 3.84
N SER A 133 13.55 -21.25 3.35
CA SER A 133 12.40 -21.44 2.47
C SER A 133 11.18 -21.82 3.32
N VAL A 134 10.17 -20.99 3.31
CA VAL A 134 8.91 -21.21 4.04
C VAL A 134 7.80 -21.57 3.06
N SER A 135 7.08 -22.65 3.35
CA SER A 135 5.93 -23.05 2.56
C SER A 135 4.66 -22.48 3.16
N PHE A 136 3.85 -21.82 2.33
CA PHE A 136 2.55 -21.26 2.73
C PHE A 136 1.42 -22.01 2.03
N GLU A 137 0.49 -22.54 2.81
CA GLU A 137 -0.77 -23.08 2.31
C GLU A 137 -1.78 -21.95 2.24
N LEU A 138 -2.26 -21.65 1.03
CA LEU A 138 -3.23 -20.58 0.74
C LEU A 138 -4.62 -21.19 0.55
N GLU A 139 -5.66 -20.51 1.01
CA GLU A 139 -7.06 -20.82 0.77
C GLU A 139 -7.81 -19.54 0.43
N VAL A 140 -8.43 -19.48 -0.74
CA VAL A 140 -9.18 -18.32 -1.24
C VAL A 140 -10.64 -18.41 -0.80
N HIS A 141 -11.19 -17.34 -0.22
CA HIS A 141 -12.59 -17.28 0.21
C HIS A 141 -13.46 -16.36 -0.64
N GLU A 142 -12.91 -15.24 -1.11
CA GLU A 142 -13.65 -14.24 -1.90
C GLU A 142 -12.68 -13.48 -2.79
N VAL A 143 -13.11 -13.16 -3.99
CA VAL A 143 -12.34 -12.36 -4.95
C VAL A 143 -13.14 -11.12 -5.29
N ARG A 144 -12.49 -9.97 -5.25
CA ARG A 144 -13.06 -8.68 -5.65
C ARG A 144 -12.19 -8.02 -6.69
N GLU A 145 -12.79 -7.70 -7.81
CA GLU A 145 -12.16 -6.86 -8.82
C GLU A 145 -12.11 -5.42 -8.33
N LYS A 146 -10.90 -4.81 -8.42
CA LYS A 146 -10.67 -3.39 -8.12
C LYS A 146 -10.95 -2.57 -9.37
N ASN A 147 -12.11 -1.94 -9.41
CA ASN A 147 -12.50 -1.01 -10.47
C ASN A 147 -12.12 0.42 -10.07
N ALA A 148 -10.88 0.82 -10.36
CA ALA A 148 -10.47 2.22 -10.21
C ALA A 148 -11.12 3.06 -11.32
N PRO A 149 -11.75 4.21 -10.98
CA PRO A 149 -12.32 5.08 -11.99
C PRO A 149 -11.23 5.65 -12.87
N ASP A 150 -11.55 5.81 -14.16
CA ASP A 150 -10.67 6.50 -15.10
C ASP A 150 -10.54 7.98 -14.68
N PRO A 151 -9.32 8.50 -14.49
CA PRO A 151 -9.09 9.88 -14.11
C PRO A 151 -9.62 10.90 -15.14
N GLU A 152 -9.84 10.49 -16.38
CA GLU A 152 -10.43 11.31 -17.45
C GLU A 152 -11.96 11.20 -17.50
N SER A 153 -12.56 10.30 -16.73
CA SER A 153 -14.00 10.12 -16.75
C SER A 153 -14.73 11.34 -16.18
N PRO A 154 -15.84 11.78 -16.83
CA PRO A 154 -16.63 12.91 -16.35
C PRO A 154 -17.18 12.73 -14.93
N ASP A 155 -17.44 11.48 -14.54
CA ASP A 155 -17.97 11.16 -13.21
C ASP A 155 -16.89 11.28 -12.13
N PHE A 156 -15.64 10.88 -12.44
CA PHE A 156 -14.51 11.08 -11.56
C PHE A 156 -14.19 12.57 -11.39
N LEU A 157 -14.12 13.32 -12.48
CA LEU A 157 -13.85 14.77 -12.46
C LEU A 157 -14.90 15.53 -11.64
N LYS A 158 -16.18 15.18 -11.78
CA LYS A 158 -17.26 15.74 -10.94
C LYS A 158 -17.09 15.38 -9.46
N ALA A 159 -16.69 14.16 -9.15
CA ALA A 159 -16.48 13.70 -7.78
C ALA A 159 -15.33 14.44 -7.08
N VAL A 160 -14.30 14.84 -7.83
CA VAL A 160 -13.18 15.67 -7.33
C VAL A 160 -13.44 17.17 -7.46
N LYS A 161 -14.63 17.58 -7.97
CA LYS A 161 -15.06 18.97 -8.20
C LYS A 161 -14.15 19.73 -9.17
N MET A 162 -13.72 19.06 -10.23
CA MET A 162 -12.92 19.59 -11.33
C MET A 162 -13.65 19.40 -12.65
N GLU A 163 -13.35 20.27 -13.63
CA GLU A 163 -13.93 20.18 -14.95
C GLU A 163 -13.03 19.42 -15.92
N THR A 164 -11.71 19.48 -15.69
CA THR A 164 -10.71 18.85 -16.56
C THR A 164 -9.60 18.16 -15.74
N LEU A 165 -8.96 17.17 -16.35
CA LEU A 165 -7.76 16.51 -15.80
C LEU A 165 -6.60 17.52 -15.61
N GLY A 166 -6.50 18.51 -16.49
CA GLY A 166 -5.49 19.56 -16.40
C GLY A 166 -5.62 20.40 -15.14
N GLU A 167 -6.84 20.80 -14.78
CA GLU A 167 -7.12 21.53 -13.53
C GLU A 167 -6.80 20.68 -12.29
N LEU A 168 -7.09 19.38 -12.35
CA LEU A 168 -6.77 18.45 -11.27
C LEU A 168 -5.25 18.31 -11.07
N LYS A 169 -4.49 18.16 -12.17
CA LYS A 169 -3.02 18.09 -12.12
C LYS A 169 -2.41 19.39 -11.60
N GLU A 170 -2.93 20.56 -12.02
CA GLU A 170 -2.47 21.86 -11.50
C GLU A 170 -2.76 22.05 -10.02
N LYS A 171 -3.85 21.51 -9.53
CA LYS A 171 -4.20 21.59 -8.11
C LYS A 171 -3.30 20.71 -7.25
N ILE A 172 -3.06 19.48 -7.69
CA ILE A 172 -2.13 18.55 -7.02
C ILE A 172 -0.72 19.15 -6.96
N GLY A 173 -0.27 19.84 -8.02
CA GLY A 173 1.05 20.48 -8.04
C GLY A 173 1.15 21.80 -7.25
N LYS A 174 0.04 22.30 -6.65
CA LYS A 174 0.02 23.55 -5.87
C LYS A 174 -0.17 23.35 -4.37
N ASP A 175 -0.62 22.17 -3.94
CA ASP A 175 -0.78 21.79 -2.53
C ASP A 175 0.49 21.15 -1.99
#